data_27d96eb1d34f82d53fa45f2b9529584d
#
_entry.id   27d96eb1d34f82d53fa45f2b9529584d
#
_cell.length_a   1.000
_cell.length_b   1.000
_cell.length_c   1.000
_cell.angle_alpha   90.00
_cell.angle_beta   90.00
_cell.angle_gamma   90.00
#
_symmetry.space_group_name_H-M   'P 1'
#
loop_
_entity.id
_entity.type
_entity.pdbx_description
1 polymer ?
#
loop_
_entity_poly.entity_id
_entity_poly.type
_entity_poly.pdbx_seq_one_letter_code
_entity_poly.pdbx_strand_id
1 'polypeptide(L)'
;MEIILNALKGSFALTIKLLIIILPLTISYEFLKDRTFFSGTKPFRFMGITRPGLVPLVTGVIIGLTYGAGVIIHSIRAYNIGRREAFLILLFLSVCHAIFEDTLIFVVIGADGLVLVIARLILAFALTYLAYRARLFDK
;
A
#
# COMPACT_ATOMS: atom_id res chain seq x y z
N MET A 1 -6.88 -23.95 -32.92
CA MET A 1 -6.37 -22.65 -33.37
C MET A 1 -7.21 -21.49 -32.82
N GLU A 2 -8.54 -21.60 -32.77
CA GLU A 2 -9.45 -20.56 -32.23
C GLU A 2 -9.24 -20.25 -30.72
N ILE A 3 -8.96 -21.27 -29.91
CA ILE A 3 -8.74 -21.09 -28.46
C ILE A 3 -7.53 -20.19 -28.20
N ILE A 4 -6.44 -20.43 -28.93
CA ILE A 4 -5.19 -19.64 -28.79
C ILE A 4 -5.43 -18.19 -29.26
N LEU A 5 -6.15 -18.03 -30.36
CA LEU A 5 -6.47 -16.69 -30.89
C LEU A 5 -7.37 -15.88 -29.94
N ASN A 6 -8.35 -16.54 -29.34
CA ASN A 6 -9.24 -15.91 -28.35
C ASN A 6 -8.50 -15.58 -27.04
N ALA A 7 -7.61 -16.47 -26.59
CA ALA A 7 -6.75 -16.23 -25.44
C ALA A 7 -5.81 -15.02 -25.68
N LEU A 8 -5.19 -14.94 -26.84
CA LEU A 8 -4.33 -13.81 -27.22
C LEU A 8 -5.09 -12.50 -27.27
N LYS A 9 -6.28 -12.49 -27.91
CA LYS A 9 -7.16 -11.29 -27.95
C LYS A 9 -7.61 -10.86 -26.55
N GLY A 10 -8.01 -11.82 -25.72
CA GLY A 10 -8.40 -11.56 -24.34
C GLY A 10 -7.26 -10.98 -23.50
N SER A 11 -6.07 -11.58 -23.58
CA SER A 11 -4.88 -11.09 -22.88
C SER A 11 -4.47 -9.69 -23.34
N PHE A 12 -4.51 -9.42 -24.64
CA PHE A 12 -4.18 -8.12 -25.19
C PHE A 12 -5.19 -7.04 -24.75
N ALA A 13 -6.49 -7.34 -24.81
CA ALA A 13 -7.53 -6.44 -24.35
C ALA A 13 -7.42 -6.14 -22.85
N LEU A 14 -7.12 -7.16 -22.02
CA LEU A 14 -6.90 -6.98 -20.60
C LEU A 14 -5.65 -6.13 -20.32
N THR A 15 -4.56 -6.39 -21.02
CA THR A 15 -3.32 -5.61 -20.89
C THR A 15 -3.54 -4.14 -21.19
N ILE A 16 -4.26 -3.81 -22.26
CA ILE A 16 -4.57 -2.42 -22.60
C ILE A 16 -5.42 -1.76 -21.52
N LYS A 17 -6.47 -2.43 -21.01
CA LYS A 17 -7.30 -1.92 -19.93
C LYS A 17 -6.48 -1.61 -18.67
N LEU A 18 -5.58 -2.53 -18.28
CA LEU A 18 -4.70 -2.33 -17.13
C LEU A 18 -3.73 -1.16 -17.36
N LEU A 19 -3.16 -1.06 -18.54
CA LEU A 19 -2.20 0.00 -18.89
C LEU A 19 -2.84 1.39 -18.83
N ILE A 20 -4.09 1.53 -19.28
CA ILE A 20 -4.87 2.78 -19.22
C ILE A 20 -5.11 3.20 -17.75
N ILE A 21 -5.22 2.26 -16.83
CA ILE A 21 -5.43 2.55 -15.40
C ILE A 21 -4.11 2.84 -14.69
N ILE A 22 -3.11 1.99 -14.88
CA ILE A 22 -1.84 2.05 -14.15
C ILE A 22 -1.00 3.27 -14.58
N LEU A 23 -0.99 3.60 -15.86
CA LEU A 23 -0.16 4.69 -16.40
C LEU A 23 -0.54 6.07 -15.83
N PRO A 24 -1.82 6.51 -15.85
CA PRO A 24 -2.19 7.77 -15.22
C PRO A 24 -1.99 7.77 -13.69
N LEU A 25 -2.19 6.62 -13.05
CA LEU A 25 -2.01 6.48 -11.61
C LEU A 25 -0.54 6.69 -11.22
N THR A 26 0.38 6.05 -11.93
CA THR A 26 1.83 6.21 -11.70
C THR A 26 2.32 7.62 -12.00
N ILE A 27 1.82 8.25 -13.06
CA ILE A 27 2.14 9.64 -13.39
C ILE A 27 1.62 10.59 -12.30
N SER A 28 0.36 10.43 -11.89
CA SER A 28 -0.24 11.24 -10.82
C SER A 28 0.52 11.10 -9.51
N TYR A 29 1.00 9.90 -9.22
CA TYR A 29 1.84 9.64 -8.06
C TYR A 29 3.17 10.40 -8.13
N GLU A 30 3.87 10.38 -9.25
CA GLU A 30 5.16 11.07 -9.41
C GLU A 30 5.03 12.58 -9.10
N PHE A 31 3.89 13.19 -9.43
CA PHE A 31 3.59 14.59 -9.08
C PHE A 31 3.26 14.80 -7.59
N LEU A 32 2.73 13.76 -6.90
CA LEU A 32 2.30 13.86 -5.49
C LEU A 32 3.41 13.55 -4.49
N LYS A 33 4.43 12.78 -4.89
CA LYS A 33 5.48 12.29 -3.99
C LYS A 33 6.32 13.40 -3.34
N ASP A 34 6.47 14.55 -4.02
CA ASP A 34 7.29 15.66 -3.54
C ASP A 34 6.55 16.58 -2.54
N ARG A 35 5.25 16.36 -2.33
CA ARG A 35 4.48 17.13 -1.34
C ARG A 35 4.51 16.43 0.01
N THR A 36 5.34 16.92 0.92
CA THR A 36 5.38 16.49 2.33
C THR A 36 4.05 16.83 3.02
N PHE A 37 3.11 15.90 2.99
CA PHE A 37 1.74 16.09 3.49
C PHE A 37 1.61 16.04 5.03
N PHE A 38 2.67 15.67 5.77
CA PHE A 38 2.58 15.40 7.20
C PHE A 38 3.62 16.15 8.06
N SER A 39 3.63 17.48 7.99
CA SER A 39 4.36 18.28 8.96
C SER A 39 3.40 18.77 10.08
N GLY A 40 3.24 18.00 11.12
CA GLY A 40 2.40 18.38 12.26
C GLY A 40 3.00 17.97 13.61
N THR A 41 3.05 18.92 14.54
CA THR A 41 3.78 18.87 15.81
C THR A 41 3.08 18.15 16.98
N LYS A 42 1.86 17.61 16.83
CA LYS A 42 1.16 16.96 17.96
C LYS A 42 1.52 15.48 18.13
N PRO A 43 1.80 14.98 19.33
CA PRO A 43 2.12 13.57 19.57
C PRO A 43 0.87 12.71 19.30
N PHE A 44 0.93 11.91 18.23
CA PHE A 44 -0.08 10.93 17.90
C PHE A 44 0.56 9.54 17.90
N ARG A 45 -0.03 8.61 18.60
CA ARG A 45 0.43 7.22 18.62
C ARG A 45 -0.76 6.29 18.41
N PHE A 46 -0.79 5.64 17.27
CA PHE A 46 -1.85 4.69 16.92
C PHE A 46 -1.24 3.32 16.72
N MET A 47 -1.66 2.34 17.50
CA MET A 47 -1.19 0.95 17.44
C MET A 47 0.36 0.81 17.42
N GLY A 48 1.07 1.65 18.20
CA GLY A 48 2.53 1.62 18.25
C GLY A 48 3.22 2.40 17.12
N ILE A 49 2.46 2.98 16.20
CA ILE A 49 2.96 3.80 15.09
C ILE A 49 2.87 5.27 15.50
N THR A 50 3.99 5.97 15.43
CA THR A 50 4.10 7.40 15.73
C THR A 50 3.71 8.25 14.50
N ARG A 51 3.60 9.57 14.66
CA ARG A 51 3.35 10.48 13.52
C ARG A 51 4.38 10.36 12.39
N PRO A 52 5.69 10.34 12.67
CA PRO A 52 6.67 10.10 11.62
C PRO A 52 6.46 8.76 10.88
N GLY A 53 5.98 7.72 11.59
CA GLY A 53 5.67 6.43 11.01
C GLY A 53 4.44 6.44 10.10
N LEU A 54 3.57 7.46 10.20
CA LEU A 54 2.45 7.62 9.26
C LEU A 54 2.92 7.97 7.83
N VAL A 55 4.06 8.63 7.68
CA VAL A 55 4.60 8.99 6.35
C VAL A 55 4.86 7.73 5.51
N PRO A 56 5.72 6.79 5.96
CA PRO A 56 5.94 5.55 5.21
C PRO A 56 4.68 4.68 5.10
N LEU A 57 3.79 4.69 6.12
CA LEU A 57 2.55 3.94 6.10
C LEU A 57 1.61 4.44 4.98
N VAL A 58 1.30 5.73 4.96
CA VAL A 58 0.40 6.34 3.98
C VAL A 58 1.00 6.23 2.57
N THR A 59 2.30 6.47 2.45
CA THR A 59 3.02 6.29 1.19
C THR A 59 2.84 4.86 0.65
N GLY A 60 3.06 3.85 1.48
CA GLY A 60 2.91 2.45 1.07
C GLY A 60 1.47 2.05 0.75
N VAL A 61 0.48 2.58 1.48
CA VAL A 61 -0.95 2.30 1.22
C VAL A 61 -1.41 2.88 -0.12
N ILE A 62 -1.00 4.11 -0.43
CA ILE A 62 -1.45 4.80 -1.64
C ILE A 62 -0.67 4.34 -2.86
N ILE A 63 0.65 4.25 -2.74
CA ILE A 63 1.61 4.11 -3.83
C ILE A 63 2.05 2.67 -4.01
N GLY A 64 1.97 1.91 -2.91
CA GLY A 64 2.48 0.56 -2.85
C GLY A 64 3.92 0.46 -2.39
N LEU A 65 4.32 -0.78 -2.14
CA LEU A 65 5.66 -1.09 -1.64
C LEU A 65 6.73 -0.91 -2.72
N THR A 66 6.43 -1.26 -3.96
CA THR A 66 7.41 -1.27 -5.05
C THR A 66 7.90 0.15 -5.37
N TYR A 67 6.97 1.04 -5.63
CA TYR A 67 7.31 2.44 -5.97
C TYR A 67 7.59 3.28 -4.72
N GLY A 68 6.95 2.97 -3.59
CA GLY A 68 7.12 3.65 -2.31
C GLY A 68 8.36 3.24 -1.53
N ALA A 69 9.05 2.14 -1.89
CA ALA A 69 10.14 1.57 -1.11
C ALA A 69 11.24 2.59 -0.77
N GLY A 70 11.65 3.40 -1.73
CA GLY A 70 12.67 4.44 -1.50
C GLY A 70 12.24 5.46 -0.45
N VAL A 71 11.00 5.95 -0.54
CA VAL A 71 10.43 6.90 0.42
C VAL A 71 10.23 6.26 1.79
N ILE A 72 9.77 5.00 1.83
CA ILE A 72 9.57 4.24 3.07
C ILE A 72 10.91 4.07 3.80
N ILE A 73 11.95 3.59 3.11
CA ILE A 73 13.28 3.39 3.69
C ILE A 73 13.90 4.72 4.13
N HIS A 74 13.78 5.75 3.29
CA HIS A 74 14.27 7.08 3.63
C HIS A 74 13.58 7.63 4.88
N SER A 75 12.26 7.53 4.96
CA SER A 75 11.48 8.00 6.12
C SER A 75 11.83 7.24 7.40
N ILE A 76 11.99 5.92 7.34
CA ILE A 76 12.39 5.09 8.47
C ILE A 76 13.75 5.55 9.02
N ARG A 77 14.70 5.85 8.14
CA ARG A 77 16.04 6.32 8.52
C ARG A 77 16.04 7.77 9.00
N ALA A 78 15.41 8.67 8.26
CA ALA A 78 15.39 10.11 8.55
C ALA A 78 14.70 10.44 9.88
N TYR A 79 13.64 9.72 10.21
CA TYR A 79 12.89 9.92 11.46
C TYR A 79 13.32 8.99 12.59
N ASN A 80 14.39 8.21 12.42
CA ASN A 80 14.88 7.22 13.40
C ASN A 80 13.76 6.32 13.92
N ILE A 81 12.91 5.81 13.03
CA ILE A 81 11.81 4.92 13.38
C ILE A 81 12.36 3.60 13.93
N GLY A 82 11.94 3.24 15.14
CA GLY A 82 12.41 2.03 15.81
C GLY A 82 12.04 0.74 15.06
N ARG A 83 12.83 -0.33 15.25
CA ARG A 83 12.63 -1.62 14.57
C ARG A 83 11.20 -2.17 14.74
N ARG A 84 10.65 -2.06 15.95
CA ARG A 84 9.28 -2.51 16.25
C ARG A 84 8.25 -1.75 15.43
N GLU A 85 8.35 -0.45 15.39
CA GLU A 85 7.44 0.41 14.63
C GLU A 85 7.57 0.17 13.13
N ALA A 86 8.80 0.08 12.61
CA ALA A 86 9.06 -0.25 11.22
C ALA A 86 8.45 -1.61 10.83
N PHE A 87 8.55 -2.62 11.71
CA PHE A 87 7.92 -3.93 11.49
C PHE A 87 6.40 -3.83 11.43
N LEU A 88 5.77 -3.08 12.34
CA LEU A 88 4.30 -2.90 12.34
C LEU A 88 3.83 -2.19 11.06
N ILE A 89 4.58 -1.19 10.59
CA ILE A 89 4.31 -0.49 9.34
C ILE A 89 4.41 -1.47 8.17
N LEU A 90 5.49 -2.23 8.07
CA LEU A 90 5.70 -3.20 6.99
C LEU A 90 4.70 -4.35 7.03
N LEU A 91 4.30 -4.81 8.22
CA LEU A 91 3.26 -5.82 8.40
C LEU A 91 1.91 -5.30 7.90
N PHE A 92 1.54 -4.09 8.25
CA PHE A 92 0.33 -3.45 7.73
C PHE A 92 0.37 -3.36 6.20
N LEU A 93 1.48 -2.88 5.66
CA LEU A 93 1.66 -2.72 4.22
C LEU A 93 1.72 -4.05 3.46
N SER A 94 2.16 -5.14 4.08
CA SER A 94 2.16 -6.47 3.43
C SER A 94 0.76 -6.92 3.03
N VAL A 95 -0.27 -6.47 3.75
CA VAL A 95 -1.67 -6.80 3.49
C VAL A 95 -2.40 -5.69 2.75
N CYS A 96 -2.05 -4.43 3.05
CA CYS A 96 -2.80 -3.26 2.62
C CYS A 96 -1.87 -2.21 1.95
N HIS A 97 -1.20 -2.61 0.87
CA HIS A 97 -0.44 -1.69 0.03
C HIS A 97 -1.15 -1.46 -1.30
N ALA A 98 -0.83 -0.36 -1.99
CA ALA A 98 -1.35 -0.03 -3.32
C ALA A 98 -2.88 -0.21 -3.43
N ILE A 99 -3.65 0.25 -2.42
CA ILE A 99 -5.10 -0.01 -2.35
C ILE A 99 -5.80 0.37 -3.65
N PHE A 100 -5.47 1.53 -4.22
CA PHE A 100 -6.13 2.03 -5.43
C PHE A 100 -5.77 1.18 -6.65
N GLU A 101 -4.48 0.93 -6.86
CA GLU A 101 -3.97 0.17 -8.00
C GLU A 101 -4.51 -1.26 -8.00
N ASP A 102 -4.31 -1.98 -6.91
CA ASP A 102 -4.74 -3.36 -6.78
C ASP A 102 -6.26 -3.51 -6.89
N THR A 103 -7.02 -2.60 -6.23
CA THR A 103 -8.48 -2.64 -6.29
C THR A 103 -8.99 -2.43 -7.71
N LEU A 104 -8.42 -1.46 -8.44
CA LEU A 104 -8.81 -1.21 -9.83
C LEU A 104 -8.50 -2.41 -10.74
N ILE A 105 -7.36 -3.07 -10.54
CA ILE A 105 -7.00 -4.28 -11.28
C ILE A 105 -8.06 -5.37 -11.04
N PHE A 106 -8.43 -5.63 -9.80
CA PHE A 106 -9.40 -6.66 -9.46
C PHE A 106 -10.82 -6.32 -9.92
N VAL A 107 -11.23 -5.05 -9.89
CA VAL A 107 -12.53 -4.59 -10.42
C VAL A 107 -12.63 -4.83 -11.92
N VAL A 108 -11.54 -4.64 -12.67
CA VAL A 108 -11.52 -4.90 -14.14
C VAL A 108 -11.78 -6.36 -14.46
N ILE A 109 -11.42 -7.29 -13.59
CA ILE A 109 -11.68 -8.74 -13.76
C ILE A 109 -12.97 -9.20 -13.07
N GLY A 110 -13.79 -8.27 -12.55
CA GLY A 110 -15.13 -8.54 -12.04
C GLY A 110 -15.28 -8.68 -10.53
N ALA A 111 -14.25 -8.34 -9.75
CA ALA A 111 -14.34 -8.34 -8.29
C ALA A 111 -15.08 -7.09 -7.78
N ASP A 112 -15.75 -7.22 -6.62
CA ASP A 112 -16.33 -6.08 -5.91
C ASP A 112 -15.22 -5.30 -5.19
N GLY A 113 -14.93 -4.09 -5.68
CA GLY A 113 -13.87 -3.24 -5.15
C GLY A 113 -14.10 -2.82 -3.71
N LEU A 114 -15.35 -2.59 -3.31
CA LEU A 114 -15.67 -2.18 -1.94
C LEU A 114 -15.43 -3.31 -0.94
N VAL A 115 -15.88 -4.51 -1.26
CA VAL A 115 -15.64 -5.70 -0.44
C VAL A 115 -14.15 -5.97 -0.31
N LEU A 116 -13.40 -5.83 -1.39
CA LEU A 116 -11.95 -6.07 -1.40
C LEU A 116 -11.21 -5.07 -0.50
N VAL A 117 -11.52 -3.78 -0.60
CA VAL A 117 -10.91 -2.73 0.24
C VAL A 117 -11.22 -2.95 1.72
N ILE A 118 -12.50 -3.20 2.05
CA ILE A 118 -12.92 -3.42 3.44
C ILE A 118 -12.23 -4.66 4.02
N ALA A 119 -12.22 -5.77 3.29
CA ALA A 119 -11.58 -7.01 3.75
C ALA A 119 -10.07 -6.81 4.00
N ARG A 120 -9.36 -6.13 3.11
CA ARG A 120 -7.93 -5.80 3.28
C ARG A 120 -7.68 -4.92 4.48
N LEU A 121 -8.48 -3.87 4.67
CA LEU A 121 -8.35 -2.98 5.83
C LEU A 121 -8.57 -3.74 7.14
N ILE A 122 -9.66 -4.50 7.24
CA ILE A 122 -9.96 -5.29 8.46
C ILE A 122 -8.80 -6.25 8.76
N LEU A 123 -8.30 -6.97 7.75
CA LEU A 123 -7.22 -7.92 7.93
C LEU A 123 -5.90 -7.22 8.32
N ALA A 124 -5.55 -6.11 7.69
CA ALA A 124 -4.37 -5.34 8.01
C ALA A 124 -4.41 -4.79 9.45
N PHE A 125 -5.55 -4.24 9.87
CA PHE A 125 -5.73 -3.76 11.24
C PHE A 125 -5.69 -4.91 12.25
N ALA A 126 -6.36 -6.03 11.98
CA ALA A 126 -6.39 -7.18 12.88
C ALA A 126 -4.98 -7.77 13.08
N LEU A 127 -4.23 -8.00 12.00
CA LEU A 127 -2.87 -8.57 12.07
C LEU A 127 -1.90 -7.61 12.76
N THR A 128 -1.96 -6.32 12.42
CA THR A 128 -1.09 -5.32 13.04
C THR A 128 -1.40 -5.15 14.52
N TYR A 129 -2.68 -5.18 14.91
CA TYR A 129 -3.10 -5.13 16.32
C TYR A 129 -2.64 -6.36 17.10
N LEU A 130 -2.79 -7.56 16.54
CA LEU A 130 -2.29 -8.80 17.12
C LEU A 130 -0.77 -8.76 17.33
N ALA A 131 -0.03 -8.34 16.32
CA ALA A 131 1.42 -8.21 16.38
C ALA A 131 1.86 -7.16 17.41
N TYR A 132 1.15 -6.03 17.48
CA TYR A 132 1.39 -5.00 18.49
C TYR A 132 1.18 -5.54 19.90
N ARG A 133 0.11 -6.32 20.13
CA ARG A 133 -0.22 -6.90 21.43
C ARG A 133 0.72 -8.05 21.83
N ALA A 134 1.15 -8.85 20.87
CA ALA A 134 2.03 -9.99 21.08
C ALA A 134 3.46 -9.60 21.48
N ARG A 135 3.82 -8.30 21.50
CA ARG A 135 5.13 -7.76 21.88
C ARG A 135 6.31 -8.50 21.23
N LEU A 136 6.16 -8.86 19.94
CA LEU A 136 7.11 -9.70 19.21
C LEU A 136 8.56 -9.22 19.21
N PHE A 137 8.84 -7.99 19.66
CA PHE A 137 10.19 -7.37 19.69
C PHE A 137 10.57 -6.77 21.04
N ASP A 138 9.90 -7.14 22.13
CA ASP A 138 10.27 -6.69 23.50
C ASP A 138 11.32 -7.63 24.17
N LYS A 139 12.24 -8.21 23.33
CA LYS A 139 13.44 -8.92 23.83
C LYS A 139 14.68 -8.12 23.53
#